data_574fff3b6150cdc93898269ceef4f008
#
_entry.id   574fff3b6150cdc93898269ceef4f008
#
_cell.length_a   1.000
_cell.length_b   1.000
_cell.length_c   1.000
_cell.angle_alpha   90.00
_cell.angle_beta   90.00
_cell.angle_gamma   90.00
#
_symmetry.space_group_name_H-M   'P 1'
#
loop_
_entity.id
_entity.type
_entity.pdbx_description
1 polymer ?
#
loop_
_entity_poly.entity_id
_entity_poly.type
_entity_poly.pdbx_seq_one_letter_code
_entity_poly.pdbx_strand_id
1 'polypeptide(L)'
;PDLVRNKQTVQTIYNQNYNFAKAPDLPSVWAYAGDNYITLYWNDIAEQSVDRITGEDFEGYKIYKATNTQYTDSGVITDAFGTPKFNIPIKQFDEINEYEDFFPGHVDGIQFYLGSNTGLVHTWTDSNVINGHRYFYAVSAYDHGSIEKEILPAETSKFVTMDRGGRVITARNVITVVPDAPSIGYVPAPEKRDVYAIATPVGTGSLSIRNLDPSKIPDANVYRIFFQDTRMNGIDDDDDWSPDSHDVGIDGCSDYFENGSGGCNTYVDPGAVDENNDN
;
A
#
# COMPACT_ATOMS: atom_id res chain seq x y z
N PRO A 1 -29.21 -26.58 12.22
CA PRO A 1 -28.89 -25.19 11.86
C PRO A 1 -27.79 -25.13 10.80
N ASP A 2 -26.66 -25.83 10.96
CA ASP A 2 -25.48 -25.75 10.07
C ASP A 2 -25.74 -26.21 8.64
N LEU A 3 -26.58 -27.26 8.49
CA LEU A 3 -26.87 -27.84 7.16
C LEU A 3 -27.72 -26.90 6.30
N VAL A 4 -28.62 -26.13 6.91
CA VAL A 4 -29.45 -25.12 6.23
C VAL A 4 -28.58 -23.91 5.84
N ARG A 5 -27.73 -23.46 6.76
CA ARG A 5 -26.77 -22.36 6.51
C ARG A 5 -25.80 -22.75 5.39
N ASN A 6 -25.22 -23.93 5.45
CA ASN A 6 -24.32 -24.43 4.40
C ASN A 6 -25.04 -24.52 3.04
N LYS A 7 -26.29 -24.97 3.01
CA LYS A 7 -27.09 -25.01 1.77
C LYS A 7 -27.31 -23.61 1.20
N GLN A 8 -27.64 -22.63 2.04
CA GLN A 8 -27.82 -21.25 1.61
C GLN A 8 -26.53 -20.67 1.04
N THR A 9 -25.41 -20.87 1.74
CA THR A 9 -24.08 -20.44 1.26
C THR A 9 -23.75 -21.04 -0.10
N VAL A 10 -23.89 -22.36 -0.25
CA VAL A 10 -23.66 -23.05 -1.53
C VAL A 10 -24.59 -22.54 -2.63
N GLN A 11 -25.87 -22.27 -2.30
CA GLN A 11 -26.82 -21.73 -3.27
C GLN A 11 -26.45 -20.33 -3.72
N THR A 12 -25.98 -19.48 -2.80
CA THR A 12 -25.50 -18.13 -3.11
C THR A 12 -24.28 -18.19 -4.02
N ILE A 13 -23.33 -19.04 -3.71
CA ILE A 13 -22.14 -19.30 -4.53
C ILE A 13 -22.52 -19.73 -5.96
N TYR A 14 -23.48 -20.65 -6.08
CA TYR A 14 -23.97 -21.12 -7.38
C TYR A 14 -24.67 -19.98 -8.16
N ASN A 15 -25.50 -19.21 -7.49
CA ASN A 15 -26.24 -18.10 -8.10
C ASN A 15 -25.32 -16.99 -8.59
N GLN A 16 -24.17 -16.82 -7.96
CA GLN A 16 -23.12 -15.88 -8.34
C GLN A 16 -22.14 -16.45 -9.37
N ASN A 17 -22.45 -17.57 -10.01
CA ASN A 17 -21.58 -18.24 -10.98
C ASN A 17 -20.18 -18.55 -10.43
N TYR A 18 -20.09 -18.92 -9.17
CA TYR A 18 -18.82 -19.17 -8.46
C TYR A 18 -17.89 -17.93 -8.40
N ASN A 19 -18.41 -16.75 -8.56
CA ASN A 19 -17.67 -15.51 -8.27
C ASN A 19 -17.65 -15.29 -6.75
N PHE A 20 -16.46 -15.17 -6.20
CA PHE A 20 -16.25 -14.84 -4.79
C PHE A 20 -15.62 -13.46 -4.71
N ALA A 21 -16.09 -12.66 -3.77
CA ALA A 21 -15.31 -11.53 -3.32
C ALA A 21 -13.99 -12.06 -2.72
N LYS A 22 -12.90 -11.45 -3.04
CA LYS A 22 -11.56 -11.82 -2.58
C LYS A 22 -10.93 -10.62 -1.86
N ALA A 23 -10.10 -10.91 -0.86
CA ALA A 23 -9.24 -9.88 -0.30
C ALA A 23 -8.36 -9.24 -1.38
N PRO A 24 -7.88 -8.00 -1.17
CA PRO A 24 -6.98 -7.30 -2.08
C PRO A 24 -5.75 -8.12 -2.48
N ASP A 25 -5.03 -7.70 -3.49
CA ASP A 25 -3.81 -8.38 -3.91
C ASP A 25 -2.73 -8.29 -2.81
N LEU A 26 -1.92 -9.35 -2.68
CA LEU A 26 -0.89 -9.45 -1.66
C LEU A 26 0.20 -8.39 -1.90
N PRO A 27 0.46 -7.45 -0.98
CA PRO A 27 1.60 -6.56 -1.09
C PRO A 27 2.92 -7.33 -0.97
N SER A 28 3.98 -6.82 -1.55
CA SER A 28 5.33 -7.31 -1.29
C SER A 28 5.96 -6.50 -0.17
N VAL A 29 6.48 -7.17 0.86
CA VAL A 29 7.09 -6.52 2.02
C VAL A 29 8.60 -6.74 2.05
N TRP A 30 9.33 -5.71 2.47
CA TRP A 30 10.76 -5.73 2.77
C TRP A 30 11.01 -5.17 4.16
N ALA A 31 12.14 -5.51 4.75
CA ALA A 31 12.53 -5.00 6.04
C ALA A 31 14.02 -4.63 6.08
N TYR A 32 14.32 -3.56 6.76
CA TYR A 32 15.65 -3.20 7.21
C TYR A 32 15.75 -3.38 8.72
N ALA A 33 16.75 -4.15 9.17
CA ALA A 33 17.03 -4.38 10.58
C ALA A 33 18.14 -3.42 11.06
N GLY A 34 17.82 -2.61 12.04
CA GLY A 34 18.76 -1.71 12.70
C GLY A 34 18.97 -2.07 14.17
N ASP A 35 19.73 -1.24 14.90
CA ASP A 35 19.98 -1.41 16.32
C ASP A 35 18.73 -1.09 17.15
N ASN A 36 18.08 -2.14 17.66
CA ASN A 36 16.81 -2.07 18.40
C ASN A 36 15.65 -1.43 17.61
N TYR A 37 15.66 -1.53 16.29
CA TYR A 37 14.53 -1.16 15.46
C TYR A 37 14.46 -2.00 14.18
N ILE A 38 13.26 -2.08 13.60
CA ILE A 38 12.99 -2.71 12.31
C ILE A 38 12.14 -1.74 11.51
N THR A 39 12.59 -1.37 10.31
CA THR A 39 11.80 -0.60 9.36
C THR A 39 11.23 -1.53 8.31
N LEU A 40 9.92 -1.58 8.22
CA LEU A 40 9.17 -2.26 7.16
C LEU A 40 8.87 -1.28 6.04
N TYR A 41 8.85 -1.77 4.81
CA TYR A 41 8.35 -1.05 3.66
C TYR A 41 7.70 -2.02 2.67
N TRP A 42 6.68 -1.56 1.96
CA TRP A 42 5.90 -2.39 1.06
C TRP A 42 5.43 -1.58 -0.16
N ASN A 43 5.01 -2.30 -1.20
CA ASN A 43 4.49 -1.68 -2.42
C ASN A 43 2.97 -1.48 -2.34
N ASP A 44 2.46 -0.70 -3.29
CA ASP A 44 1.08 -0.28 -3.46
C ASP A 44 0.19 -1.23 -4.27
N ILE A 45 0.67 -2.43 -4.59
CA ILE A 45 -0.04 -3.34 -5.51
C ILE A 45 -1.45 -3.71 -5.01
N ALA A 46 -1.67 -3.66 -3.69
CA ALA A 46 -2.96 -3.93 -3.09
C ALA A 46 -3.99 -2.83 -3.36
N GLU A 47 -3.55 -1.59 -3.48
CA GLU A 47 -4.39 -0.42 -3.75
C GLU A 47 -4.98 -0.43 -5.17
N GLN A 48 -4.28 -1.10 -6.08
CA GLN A 48 -4.68 -1.26 -7.47
C GLN A 48 -5.54 -2.52 -7.71
N SER A 49 -5.89 -3.23 -6.64
CA SER A 49 -6.69 -4.44 -6.78
C SER A 49 -8.14 -4.12 -7.08
N VAL A 50 -8.71 -4.85 -8.04
CA VAL A 50 -10.11 -4.72 -8.41
C VAL A 50 -10.80 -6.06 -8.16
N ASP A 51 -11.79 -6.08 -7.29
CA ASP A 51 -12.65 -7.23 -7.11
C ASP A 51 -13.74 -7.27 -8.18
N ARG A 52 -14.13 -8.47 -8.60
CA ARG A 52 -15.16 -8.64 -9.65
C ARG A 52 -16.55 -8.26 -9.20
N ILE A 53 -16.82 -8.26 -7.92
CA ILE A 53 -18.15 -8.04 -7.35
C ILE A 53 -18.27 -6.64 -6.75
N THR A 54 -17.29 -6.25 -5.96
CA THR A 54 -17.26 -4.97 -5.24
C THR A 54 -16.61 -3.85 -6.03
N GLY A 55 -15.70 -4.20 -6.94
CA GLY A 55 -14.94 -3.22 -7.71
C GLY A 55 -13.63 -2.85 -6.99
N GLU A 56 -13.30 -1.59 -6.96
CA GLU A 56 -12.25 -1.02 -6.14
C GLU A 56 -12.79 -0.89 -4.72
N ASP A 57 -12.33 -1.72 -3.82
CA ASP A 57 -12.82 -1.84 -2.45
C ASP A 57 -11.69 -1.96 -1.42
N PHE A 58 -10.46 -1.72 -1.85
CA PHE A 58 -9.32 -1.64 -0.96
C PHE A 58 -9.54 -0.57 0.11
N GLU A 59 -9.17 -0.86 1.36
CA GLU A 59 -9.35 0.07 2.47
C GLU A 59 -8.04 0.39 3.19
N GLY A 60 -7.12 -0.59 3.29
CA GLY A 60 -5.89 -0.28 4.00
C GLY A 60 -4.99 -1.47 4.31
N TYR A 61 -4.01 -1.19 5.19
CA TYR A 61 -3.00 -2.14 5.63
C TYR A 61 -3.04 -2.36 7.13
N LYS A 62 -2.90 -3.63 7.53
CA LYS A 62 -2.72 -4.06 8.92
C LYS A 62 -1.35 -4.71 9.09
N ILE A 63 -0.60 -4.27 10.09
CA ILE A 63 0.71 -4.83 10.39
C ILE A 63 0.59 -5.76 11.59
N TYR A 64 1.07 -6.98 11.44
CA TYR A 64 1.13 -7.99 12.48
C TYR A 64 2.58 -8.33 12.81
N LYS A 65 2.81 -8.64 14.08
CA LYS A 65 4.12 -9.03 14.60
C LYS A 65 4.00 -10.27 15.47
N ALA A 66 4.92 -11.20 15.34
CA ALA A 66 5.02 -12.39 16.19
C ALA A 66 6.47 -12.83 16.34
N THR A 67 6.74 -13.69 17.33
CA THR A 67 8.03 -14.38 17.48
C THR A 67 7.97 -15.83 16.98
N ASN A 68 6.79 -16.28 16.55
CA ASN A 68 6.57 -17.62 16.01
C ASN A 68 5.76 -17.58 14.70
N THR A 69 5.81 -18.69 13.96
CA THR A 69 5.22 -18.81 12.62
C THR A 69 3.69 -18.84 12.61
N GLN A 70 3.05 -19.07 13.74
CA GLN A 70 1.58 -19.16 13.88
C GLN A 70 0.95 -17.90 14.45
N TYR A 71 1.74 -16.87 14.73
CA TYR A 71 1.28 -15.63 15.36
C TYR A 71 0.51 -15.83 16.67
N THR A 72 0.84 -16.88 17.45
CA THR A 72 0.14 -17.20 18.69
C THR A 72 0.42 -16.22 19.82
N ASP A 73 1.49 -15.47 19.73
CA ASP A 73 1.91 -14.43 20.67
C ASP A 73 1.44 -13.02 20.26
N SER A 74 0.84 -12.88 19.07
CA SER A 74 0.09 -11.67 18.76
C SER A 74 -1.23 -11.68 19.53
N GLY A 75 -1.73 -10.52 19.96
CA GLY A 75 -3.04 -10.40 20.57
C GLY A 75 -4.13 -11.04 19.71
N VAL A 76 -5.15 -11.62 20.35
CA VAL A 76 -6.24 -12.33 19.65
C VAL A 76 -7.58 -11.73 20.02
N ILE A 77 -8.42 -11.51 19.00
CA ILE A 77 -9.83 -11.19 19.19
C ILE A 77 -10.60 -12.51 19.15
N THR A 78 -11.43 -12.73 20.18
CA THR A 78 -12.23 -13.94 20.32
C THR A 78 -13.71 -13.64 20.10
N ASP A 79 -14.45 -14.66 19.68
CA ASP A 79 -15.93 -14.60 19.69
C ASP A 79 -16.47 -14.65 21.15
N ALA A 80 -17.78 -14.57 21.29
CA ALA A 80 -18.47 -14.61 22.59
C ALA A 80 -18.22 -15.91 23.38
N PHE A 81 -17.71 -16.95 22.73
CA PHE A 81 -17.39 -18.24 23.34
C PHE A 81 -15.90 -18.42 23.65
N GLY A 82 -15.08 -17.36 23.42
CA GLY A 82 -13.64 -17.38 23.64
C GLY A 82 -12.84 -18.06 22.50
N THR A 83 -13.46 -18.34 21.35
CA THR A 83 -12.77 -18.94 20.23
C THR A 83 -11.98 -17.85 19.48
N PRO A 84 -10.66 -18.01 19.27
CA PRO A 84 -9.86 -17.07 18.50
C PRO A 84 -10.37 -16.91 17.05
N LYS A 85 -10.54 -15.68 16.60
CA LYS A 85 -11.01 -15.36 15.25
C LYS A 85 -10.02 -14.51 14.46
N PHE A 86 -9.53 -13.43 15.05
CA PHE A 86 -8.60 -12.51 14.41
C PHE A 86 -7.40 -12.23 15.31
N ASN A 87 -6.26 -11.96 14.71
CA ASN A 87 -5.14 -11.37 15.42
C ASN A 87 -5.34 -9.86 15.56
N ILE A 88 -4.80 -9.29 16.63
CA ILE A 88 -4.76 -7.84 16.82
C ILE A 88 -3.56 -7.29 16.04
N PRO A 89 -3.74 -6.38 15.08
CA PRO A 89 -2.62 -5.74 14.42
C PRO A 89 -1.88 -4.82 15.40
N ILE A 90 -0.56 -4.71 15.26
CA ILE A 90 0.23 -3.75 16.05
C ILE A 90 0.14 -2.33 15.48
N LYS A 91 -0.23 -2.20 14.20
CA LYS A 91 -0.47 -0.93 13.51
C LYS A 91 -1.45 -1.14 12.37
N GLN A 92 -2.22 -0.11 12.06
CA GLN A 92 -3.16 -0.07 10.94
C GLN A 92 -3.02 1.28 10.23
N PHE A 93 -3.17 1.28 8.93
CA PHE A 93 -3.20 2.45 8.04
C PHE A 93 -4.35 2.23 7.06
N ASP A 94 -5.24 3.19 6.96
CA ASP A 94 -6.46 3.14 6.19
C ASP A 94 -6.63 4.39 5.33
N GLU A 95 -7.37 4.28 4.25
CA GLU A 95 -7.71 5.40 3.39
C GLU A 95 -8.47 6.49 4.15
N ILE A 96 -8.42 7.72 3.64
CA ILE A 96 -9.22 8.83 4.15
C ILE A 96 -10.50 8.89 3.31
N ASN A 97 -11.55 8.26 3.79
CA ASN A 97 -12.83 8.11 3.09
C ASN A 97 -14.01 8.01 4.07
N GLU A 98 -15.20 7.58 3.59
CA GLU A 98 -16.38 7.39 4.42
C GLU A 98 -16.41 6.07 5.22
N TYR A 99 -15.47 5.15 5.00
CA TYR A 99 -15.41 3.83 5.64
C TYR A 99 -14.56 3.89 6.90
N GLU A 100 -15.10 4.43 7.97
CA GLU A 100 -14.43 4.53 9.26
C GLU A 100 -15.08 3.68 10.36
N ASP A 101 -14.39 3.47 11.45
CA ASP A 101 -14.82 2.70 12.61
C ASP A 101 -15.11 1.21 12.29
N PHE A 102 -16.26 0.71 12.65
CA PHE A 102 -16.62 -0.70 12.53
C PHE A 102 -17.58 -0.93 11.38
N PHE A 103 -17.28 -1.93 10.55
CA PHE A 103 -18.22 -2.41 9.57
C PHE A 103 -19.55 -2.79 10.24
N PRO A 104 -20.70 -2.34 9.72
CA PRO A 104 -22.00 -2.56 10.36
C PRO A 104 -22.44 -4.02 10.46
N GLY A 105 -21.85 -4.91 9.65
CA GLY A 105 -22.06 -6.36 9.71
C GLY A 105 -21.15 -7.05 10.73
N HIS A 106 -21.38 -8.35 10.93
CA HIS A 106 -20.59 -9.16 11.85
C HIS A 106 -19.91 -10.30 11.10
N VAL A 107 -18.60 -10.41 11.24
CA VAL A 107 -17.81 -11.54 10.77
C VAL A 107 -17.63 -12.50 11.93
N ASP A 108 -18.26 -13.68 11.85
CA ASP A 108 -18.24 -14.67 12.94
C ASP A 108 -18.69 -14.13 14.32
N GLY A 109 -19.61 -13.16 14.32
CA GLY A 109 -20.12 -12.54 15.56
C GLY A 109 -19.24 -11.42 16.12
N ILE A 110 -18.23 -10.98 15.37
CA ILE A 110 -17.35 -9.88 15.72
C ILE A 110 -17.46 -8.81 14.63
N GLN A 111 -17.47 -7.53 15.01
CA GLN A 111 -17.39 -6.43 14.08
C GLN A 111 -15.96 -6.27 13.57
N PHE A 112 -15.81 -6.13 12.26
CA PHE A 112 -14.53 -5.85 11.63
C PHE A 112 -14.23 -4.35 11.75
N TYR A 113 -13.06 -4.01 12.27
CA TYR A 113 -12.62 -2.62 12.36
C TYR A 113 -11.97 -2.21 11.04
N LEU A 114 -12.55 -1.21 10.39
CA LEU A 114 -12.09 -0.68 9.10
C LEU A 114 -10.95 0.30 9.27
N GLY A 115 -11.06 1.24 10.22
CA GLY A 115 -10.00 2.23 10.45
C GLY A 115 -10.50 3.50 11.08
N SER A 116 -9.69 4.55 11.03
CA SER A 116 -9.97 5.88 11.58
C SER A 116 -9.40 7.01 10.72
N ASN A 117 -9.38 6.83 9.41
CA ASN A 117 -8.89 7.81 8.43
C ASN A 117 -7.44 8.24 8.69
N THR A 118 -6.55 7.25 8.93
CA THR A 118 -5.16 7.51 9.30
C THR A 118 -4.28 7.94 8.14
N GLY A 119 -4.72 7.71 6.92
CA GLY A 119 -3.96 7.89 5.69
C GLY A 119 -3.04 6.71 5.39
N LEU A 120 -2.88 6.41 4.11
CA LEU A 120 -2.01 5.33 3.64
C LEU A 120 -0.54 5.70 3.77
N VAL A 121 0.27 4.74 4.15
CA VAL A 121 1.72 4.83 4.14
C VAL A 121 2.31 3.50 3.67
N HIS A 122 3.51 3.55 3.10
CA HIS A 122 4.22 2.37 2.60
C HIS A 122 5.49 2.04 3.40
N THR A 123 5.64 2.67 4.56
CA THR A 123 6.77 2.42 5.47
C THR A 123 6.36 2.66 6.91
N TRP A 124 6.88 1.81 7.79
CA TRP A 124 6.68 1.96 9.22
C TRP A 124 7.87 1.38 9.99
N THR A 125 8.24 2.00 11.11
CA THR A 125 9.35 1.56 11.95
C THR A 125 8.86 1.09 13.30
N ASP A 126 9.19 -0.16 13.64
CA ASP A 126 8.99 -0.73 14.97
C ASP A 126 10.27 -0.57 15.80
N SER A 127 10.16 0.22 16.86
CA SER A 127 11.23 0.43 17.85
C SER A 127 11.05 -0.43 19.12
N ASN A 128 10.01 -1.26 19.16
CA ASN A 128 9.76 -2.16 20.28
C ASN A 128 10.27 -3.57 19.96
N VAL A 129 11.55 -3.69 19.67
CA VAL A 129 12.24 -4.93 19.34
C VAL A 129 13.53 -5.04 20.11
N ILE A 130 14.03 -6.26 20.26
CA ILE A 130 15.26 -6.57 20.99
C ILE A 130 16.26 -7.21 20.01
N ASN A 131 17.47 -6.71 19.96
CA ASN A 131 18.55 -7.26 19.14
C ASN A 131 18.75 -8.76 19.39
N GLY A 132 19.02 -9.50 18.32
CA GLY A 132 19.22 -10.96 18.36
C GLY A 132 17.94 -11.77 18.40
N HIS A 133 16.77 -11.15 18.61
CA HIS A 133 15.49 -11.86 18.60
C HIS A 133 14.90 -11.90 17.20
N ARG A 134 14.37 -13.06 16.83
CA ARG A 134 13.70 -13.24 15.52
C ARG A 134 12.26 -12.81 15.61
N TYR A 135 11.83 -11.97 14.66
CA TYR A 135 10.46 -11.53 14.50
C TYR A 135 9.91 -11.91 13.13
N PHE A 136 8.62 -12.18 13.08
CA PHE A 136 7.84 -12.38 11.88
C PHE A 136 6.89 -11.19 11.76
N TYR A 137 6.99 -10.47 10.64
CA TYR A 137 6.05 -9.41 10.32
C TYR A 137 5.21 -9.80 9.12
N ALA A 138 3.93 -9.47 9.18
CA ALA A 138 3.03 -9.55 8.04
C ALA A 138 2.41 -8.18 7.81
N VAL A 139 2.39 -7.75 6.55
CA VAL A 139 1.61 -6.60 6.09
C VAL A 139 0.41 -7.17 5.32
N SER A 140 -0.75 -7.12 5.93
CA SER A 140 -2.00 -7.60 5.32
C SER A 140 -2.77 -6.43 4.76
N ALA A 141 -3.14 -6.51 3.49
CA ALA A 141 -4.10 -5.59 2.88
C ALA A 141 -5.53 -6.05 3.20
N TYR A 142 -6.47 -5.14 3.33
CA TYR A 142 -7.88 -5.46 3.59
C TYR A 142 -8.80 -4.52 2.82
N ASP A 143 -10.03 -4.96 2.60
CA ASP A 143 -11.11 -4.23 1.92
C ASP A 143 -12.17 -3.78 2.91
N HIS A 144 -13.04 -2.86 2.46
CA HIS A 144 -14.16 -2.38 3.28
C HIS A 144 -15.43 -3.24 3.12
N GLY A 145 -15.44 -4.22 2.21
CA GLY A 145 -16.62 -5.02 1.91
C GLY A 145 -17.76 -4.19 1.28
N SER A 146 -18.98 -4.73 1.30
CA SER A 146 -20.17 -4.03 0.80
C SER A 146 -21.41 -4.46 1.56
N ILE A 147 -22.09 -3.49 2.20
CA ILE A 147 -23.35 -3.74 2.90
C ILE A 147 -24.47 -4.07 1.89
N GLU A 148 -24.52 -3.36 0.77
CA GLU A 148 -25.56 -3.54 -0.25
C GLU A 148 -25.51 -4.93 -0.90
N LYS A 149 -24.31 -5.49 -1.05
CA LYS A 149 -24.08 -6.80 -1.65
C LYS A 149 -23.96 -7.91 -0.61
N GLU A 150 -24.12 -7.59 0.69
CA GLU A 150 -23.94 -8.53 1.81
C GLU A 150 -22.55 -9.19 1.81
N ILE A 151 -21.51 -8.45 1.38
CA ILE A 151 -20.12 -8.91 1.35
C ILE A 151 -19.40 -8.34 2.56
N LEU A 152 -18.82 -9.23 3.35
CA LEU A 152 -18.06 -8.87 4.54
C LEU A 152 -16.63 -8.44 4.17
N PRO A 153 -16.01 -7.52 4.93
CA PRO A 153 -14.61 -7.19 4.76
C PRO A 153 -13.70 -8.41 4.84
N ALA A 154 -12.72 -8.45 3.98
CA ALA A 154 -11.73 -9.51 3.92
C ALA A 154 -10.30 -8.95 4.05
N GLU A 155 -9.39 -9.79 4.51
CA GLU A 155 -7.99 -9.41 4.71
C GLU A 155 -7.08 -10.49 4.11
N THR A 156 -5.96 -10.09 3.52
CA THR A 156 -4.99 -11.01 2.94
C THR A 156 -4.35 -11.91 4.01
N SER A 157 -4.14 -13.15 3.67
CA SER A 157 -3.63 -14.16 4.61
C SER A 157 -2.16 -13.92 4.97
N LYS A 158 -1.80 -14.29 6.21
CA LYS A 158 -0.44 -14.32 6.75
C LYS A 158 0.11 -15.75 6.69
N PHE A 159 0.68 -16.13 5.56
CA PHE A 159 1.14 -17.51 5.41
C PHE A 159 2.61 -17.66 5.76
N VAL A 160 2.90 -18.50 6.75
CA VAL A 160 4.24 -18.92 7.14
C VAL A 160 4.23 -20.41 7.35
N THR A 161 5.18 -21.12 6.76
CA THR A 161 5.39 -22.55 7.00
C THR A 161 6.87 -22.85 7.15
N MET A 162 7.19 -24.05 7.60
CA MET A 162 8.56 -24.57 7.61
C MET A 162 8.63 -25.84 6.78
N ASP A 163 9.65 -25.94 5.96
CA ASP A 163 9.96 -27.18 5.27
C ASP A 163 10.54 -28.25 6.22
N ARG A 164 10.75 -29.46 5.72
CA ARG A 164 11.31 -30.55 6.53
C ARG A 164 12.76 -30.29 6.99
N GLY A 165 13.45 -29.37 6.36
CA GLY A 165 14.81 -28.94 6.71
C GLY A 165 14.84 -27.79 7.73
N GLY A 166 13.69 -27.31 8.20
CA GLY A 166 13.58 -26.15 9.13
C GLY A 166 13.70 -24.80 8.44
N ARG A 167 13.69 -24.75 7.10
CA ARG A 167 13.69 -23.49 6.36
C ARG A 167 12.30 -22.86 6.42
N VAL A 168 12.25 -21.60 6.80
CA VAL A 168 11.01 -20.80 6.79
C VAL A 168 10.64 -20.43 5.36
N ILE A 169 9.40 -20.66 4.98
CA ILE A 169 8.79 -20.28 3.71
C ILE A 169 7.64 -19.32 4.03
N THR A 170 7.69 -18.13 3.49
CA THR A 170 6.71 -17.08 3.71
C THR A 170 6.00 -16.70 2.43
N ALA A 171 4.75 -16.21 2.55
CA ALA A 171 4.14 -15.42 1.48
C ALA A 171 4.91 -14.11 1.30
N ARG A 172 4.71 -13.43 0.17
CA ARG A 172 5.45 -12.20 -0.16
C ARG A 172 5.11 -11.01 0.74
N ASN A 173 3.97 -11.06 1.41
CA ASN A 173 3.56 -10.06 2.41
C ASN A 173 4.05 -10.38 3.83
N VAL A 174 4.88 -11.40 3.98
CA VAL A 174 5.45 -11.81 5.27
C VAL A 174 6.96 -11.83 5.19
N ILE A 175 7.62 -11.26 6.19
CA ILE A 175 9.08 -11.25 6.29
C ILE A 175 9.54 -11.71 7.67
N THR A 176 10.69 -12.40 7.69
CA THR A 176 11.39 -12.77 8.91
C THR A 176 12.62 -11.90 9.06
N VAL A 177 12.78 -11.28 10.22
CA VAL A 177 13.89 -10.34 10.46
C VAL A 177 14.42 -10.47 11.89
N VAL A 178 15.73 -10.24 12.03
CA VAL A 178 16.43 -10.19 13.34
C VAL A 178 17.13 -8.83 13.40
N PRO A 179 16.74 -7.92 14.30
CA PRO A 179 17.47 -6.69 14.51
C PRO A 179 18.81 -7.00 15.19
N ASP A 180 19.83 -6.24 14.83
CA ASP A 180 21.17 -6.39 15.41
C ASP A 180 21.89 -5.05 15.45
N ALA A 181 22.79 -4.93 16.42
CA ALA A 181 23.67 -3.77 16.51
C ALA A 181 24.71 -3.80 15.39
N PRO A 182 25.11 -2.64 14.86
CA PRO A 182 26.18 -2.58 13.87
C PRO A 182 27.47 -3.21 14.40
N SER A 183 28.28 -3.76 13.51
CA SER A 183 29.59 -4.29 13.86
C SER A 183 30.48 -3.24 14.57
N ILE A 184 31.27 -3.67 15.53
CA ILE A 184 32.19 -2.76 16.23
C ILE A 184 33.10 -2.03 15.23
N GLY A 185 33.09 -0.68 15.29
CA GLY A 185 33.87 0.17 14.38
C GLY A 185 33.14 0.54 13.10
N TYR A 186 31.88 0.11 12.92
CA TYR A 186 31.07 0.57 11.82
C TYR A 186 30.77 2.07 11.97
N VAL A 187 31.08 2.82 10.94
CA VAL A 187 30.72 4.23 10.80
C VAL A 187 29.72 4.31 9.66
N PRO A 188 28.46 4.70 9.93
CA PRO A 188 27.48 4.85 8.86
C PRO A 188 27.96 5.89 7.85
N ALA A 189 27.74 5.63 6.57
CA ALA A 189 28.01 6.60 5.53
C ALA A 189 27.22 7.89 5.81
N PRO A 190 27.83 9.08 5.65
CA PRO A 190 27.11 10.32 5.85
C PRO A 190 25.95 10.38 4.87
N GLU A 191 24.75 10.56 5.38
CA GLU A 191 23.56 10.79 4.54
C GLU A 191 23.70 12.16 3.87
N LYS A 192 24.24 12.20 2.65
CA LYS A 192 24.15 13.37 1.80
C LYS A 192 22.73 13.45 1.25
N ARG A 193 21.96 14.35 1.80
CA ARG A 193 20.57 14.62 1.37
C ARG A 193 20.49 15.87 0.49
N ASP A 194 21.53 16.17 -0.26
CA ASP A 194 21.53 17.31 -1.16
C ASP A 194 20.65 16.97 -2.39
N VAL A 195 19.40 17.38 -2.34
CA VAL A 195 18.50 17.31 -3.49
C VAL A 195 18.65 18.61 -4.26
N TYR A 196 19.15 18.51 -5.50
CA TYR A 196 19.27 19.66 -6.38
C TYR A 196 18.19 19.55 -7.46
N ALA A 197 17.43 20.62 -7.65
CA ALA A 197 16.62 20.77 -8.84
C ALA A 197 17.53 20.92 -10.07
N ILE A 198 17.41 20.03 -11.06
CA ILE A 198 18.17 20.07 -12.30
C ILE A 198 17.50 21.01 -13.32
N ALA A 199 16.19 21.23 -13.16
CA ALA A 199 15.38 22.13 -13.97
C ALA A 199 14.62 23.11 -13.07
N THR A 200 14.02 24.12 -13.67
CA THR A 200 13.14 25.05 -12.95
C THR A 200 12.00 24.26 -12.31
N PRO A 201 11.78 24.34 -10.99
CA PRO A 201 10.70 23.61 -10.35
C PRO A 201 9.35 24.07 -10.90
N VAL A 202 8.56 23.13 -11.39
CA VAL A 202 7.17 23.36 -11.78
C VAL A 202 6.31 22.83 -10.63
N GLY A 203 6.02 23.66 -9.67
CA GLY A 203 5.18 23.26 -8.53
C GLY A 203 5.70 23.77 -7.19
N THR A 204 4.83 23.74 -6.19
CA THR A 204 5.06 24.24 -4.83
C THR A 204 5.37 23.15 -3.81
N GLY A 205 5.38 21.89 -4.25
CA GLY A 205 5.63 20.72 -3.41
C GLY A 205 7.05 20.68 -2.85
N SER A 206 7.24 19.95 -1.76
CA SER A 206 8.55 19.67 -1.16
C SER A 206 8.88 18.19 -1.28
N LEU A 207 10.14 17.89 -1.65
CA LEU A 207 10.65 16.52 -1.72
C LEU A 207 11.56 16.26 -0.52
N SER A 208 11.27 15.17 0.21
CA SER A 208 12.17 14.66 1.23
C SER A 208 12.59 13.24 0.89
N ILE A 209 13.89 12.97 1.03
CA ILE A 209 14.43 11.61 0.80
C ILE A 209 14.74 10.97 2.14
N ARG A 210 14.24 9.75 2.33
CA ARG A 210 14.58 8.89 3.46
C ARG A 210 15.20 7.60 2.95
N ASN A 211 16.38 7.27 3.46
CA ASN A 211 16.98 5.97 3.20
C ASN A 211 16.34 4.91 4.10
N LEU A 212 15.65 3.94 3.50
CA LEU A 212 14.97 2.86 4.23
C LEU A 212 15.88 1.66 4.46
N ASP A 213 16.77 1.38 3.51
CA ASP A 213 17.69 0.25 3.57
C ASP A 213 19.07 0.67 3.01
N PRO A 214 19.98 1.15 3.89
CA PRO A 214 21.31 1.55 3.48
C PRO A 214 22.13 0.45 2.78
N SER A 215 21.82 -0.81 3.07
CA SER A 215 22.55 -1.94 2.50
C SER A 215 22.29 -2.15 1.00
N LYS A 216 21.20 -1.59 0.49
CA LYS A 216 20.79 -1.70 -0.92
C LYS A 216 21.19 -0.49 -1.77
N ILE A 217 21.78 0.52 -1.16
CA ILE A 217 22.24 1.71 -1.87
C ILE A 217 23.73 1.55 -2.12
N PRO A 218 24.18 1.30 -3.37
CA PRO A 218 25.60 1.22 -3.69
C PRO A 218 26.30 2.56 -3.47
N ASP A 219 27.53 2.50 -2.97
CA ASP A 219 28.36 3.68 -2.82
C ASP A 219 28.62 4.38 -4.16
N ALA A 220 28.74 5.69 -4.13
CA ALA A 220 29.09 6.56 -5.27
C ALA A 220 28.05 6.61 -6.41
N ASN A 221 26.84 6.13 -6.23
CA ASN A 221 25.78 6.30 -7.22
C ASN A 221 25.10 7.68 -7.09
N VAL A 222 24.74 8.23 -8.24
CA VAL A 222 23.91 9.44 -8.34
C VAL A 222 22.54 9.00 -8.79
N TYR A 223 21.55 9.33 -8.01
CA TYR A 223 20.16 9.04 -8.32
C TYR A 223 19.48 10.29 -8.88
N ARG A 224 18.70 10.13 -9.93
CA ARG A 224 17.82 11.17 -10.45
C ARG A 224 16.39 10.79 -10.21
N ILE A 225 15.60 11.72 -9.70
CA ILE A 225 14.16 11.56 -9.49
C ILE A 225 13.50 12.42 -10.56
N PHE A 226 12.60 11.80 -11.30
CA PHE A 226 11.74 12.47 -12.26
C PHE A 226 10.31 12.36 -11.75
N PHE A 227 9.60 13.45 -11.82
CA PHE A 227 8.16 13.45 -11.70
C PHE A 227 7.63 13.44 -13.14
N GLN A 228 6.83 12.48 -13.44
CA GLN A 228 6.09 12.43 -14.69
C GLN A 228 4.64 12.75 -14.34
N ASP A 229 4.08 13.69 -15.04
CA ASP A 229 2.68 13.98 -14.91
C ASP A 229 1.86 12.79 -15.43
N THR A 230 0.85 12.40 -14.67
CA THR A 230 0.01 11.23 -14.98
C THR A 230 -1.12 11.54 -15.95
N ARG A 231 -1.06 12.66 -16.66
CA ARG A 231 -2.09 13.11 -17.63
C ARG A 231 -2.57 12.03 -18.61
N MET A 232 -1.71 11.04 -18.89
CA MET A 232 -2.09 9.91 -19.74
C MET A 232 -3.07 8.92 -19.09
N ASN A 233 -3.38 9.04 -17.81
CA ASN A 233 -4.38 8.20 -17.16
C ASN A 233 -5.80 8.77 -17.25
N GLY A 234 -5.96 10.03 -17.65
CA GLY A 234 -7.25 10.70 -17.78
C GLY A 234 -7.91 11.06 -16.43
N ILE A 235 -7.14 11.01 -15.34
CA ILE A 235 -7.60 11.32 -13.99
C ILE A 235 -6.88 12.57 -13.50
N ASP A 236 -7.65 13.53 -13.02
CA ASP A 236 -7.13 14.69 -12.30
C ASP A 236 -7.07 14.32 -10.81
N ASP A 237 -5.86 13.96 -10.33
CA ASP A 237 -5.66 13.39 -9.00
C ASP A 237 -5.74 14.42 -7.86
N ASP A 238 -5.73 15.73 -8.18
CA ASP A 238 -5.67 16.82 -7.20
C ASP A 238 -6.62 17.99 -7.52
N ASP A 239 -7.53 17.81 -8.50
CA ASP A 239 -8.53 18.80 -8.94
C ASP A 239 -7.91 20.15 -9.38
N ASP A 240 -6.66 20.16 -9.82
CA ASP A 240 -5.98 21.38 -10.27
C ASP A 240 -5.75 21.43 -11.78
N TRP A 241 -6.11 20.36 -12.48
CA TRP A 241 -5.90 20.24 -13.93
C TRP A 241 -6.82 21.18 -14.73
N SER A 242 -6.24 21.85 -15.66
CA SER A 242 -6.95 22.65 -16.65
C SER A 242 -6.41 22.33 -18.04
N PRO A 243 -7.25 21.84 -18.98
CA PRO A 243 -6.81 21.50 -20.34
C PRO A 243 -6.06 22.65 -20.99
N ASP A 244 -6.54 23.87 -20.79
CA ASP A 244 -6.01 25.06 -21.43
C ASP A 244 -4.59 25.48 -20.96
N SER A 245 -4.14 25.02 -19.81
CA SER A 245 -2.87 25.46 -19.23
C SER A 245 -1.95 24.32 -18.78
N HIS A 246 -2.47 23.14 -18.55
CA HIS A 246 -1.72 22.01 -18.03
C HIS A 246 -1.53 20.86 -19.01
N ASP A 247 -2.35 20.81 -20.06
CA ASP A 247 -2.09 19.94 -21.20
C ASP A 247 -0.91 20.51 -22.02
N VAL A 248 0.20 19.82 -22.00
CA VAL A 248 1.42 20.28 -22.66
C VAL A 248 1.85 19.36 -23.80
N GLY A 249 1.08 18.33 -24.10
CA GLY A 249 1.36 17.43 -25.21
C GLY A 249 2.79 16.87 -25.23
N ILE A 250 3.14 16.28 -26.37
CA ILE A 250 4.46 15.65 -26.62
C ILE A 250 5.58 16.70 -26.73
N ASP A 251 5.29 17.87 -27.19
CA ASP A 251 6.28 18.95 -27.43
C ASP A 251 6.56 19.80 -26.19
N GLY A 252 5.76 19.64 -25.12
CA GLY A 252 5.90 20.36 -23.85
C GLY A 252 5.29 21.76 -23.87
N CYS A 253 4.39 22.04 -24.81
CA CYS A 253 3.65 23.29 -24.92
C CYS A 253 2.21 23.05 -24.41
N SER A 254 1.65 23.98 -23.65
CA SER A 254 0.21 23.96 -23.39
C SER A 254 -0.54 24.52 -24.59
N ASP A 255 -1.78 24.07 -24.82
CA ASP A 255 -2.63 24.42 -25.96
C ASP A 255 -2.63 25.91 -26.32
N TYR A 256 -2.65 26.78 -25.29
CA TYR A 256 -2.61 28.21 -25.48
C TYR A 256 -1.30 28.76 -26.08
N PHE A 257 -0.24 27.98 -26.03
CA PHE A 257 1.07 28.37 -26.49
C PHE A 257 1.54 27.59 -27.70
N GLU A 258 0.71 26.71 -28.23
CA GLU A 258 1.06 25.97 -29.46
C GLU A 258 1.12 26.87 -30.69
N ASN A 259 2.09 26.63 -31.56
CA ASN A 259 2.33 27.48 -32.71
C ASN A 259 1.97 26.85 -34.06
N GLY A 260 1.36 25.67 -34.07
CA GLY A 260 0.98 24.95 -35.28
C GLY A 260 2.17 24.30 -36.04
N SER A 261 3.35 24.20 -35.40
CA SER A 261 4.57 23.70 -36.02
C SER A 261 5.46 22.88 -35.10
N GLY A 262 4.90 22.41 -33.97
CA GLY A 262 5.63 21.62 -32.97
C GLY A 262 6.56 22.47 -32.11
N GLY A 263 6.12 23.61 -31.66
CA GLY A 263 6.87 24.46 -30.73
C GLY A 263 6.02 25.53 -30.07
N CYS A 264 6.54 26.13 -29.00
CA CYS A 264 5.84 27.08 -28.17
C CYS A 264 5.93 28.52 -28.66
N ASN A 265 4.80 29.22 -28.59
CA ASN A 265 4.75 30.68 -28.70
C ASN A 265 5.20 31.34 -27.38
N THR A 266 5.72 32.58 -27.48
CA THR A 266 6.06 33.39 -26.31
C THR A 266 4.87 34.21 -25.77
N TYR A 267 3.69 34.04 -26.33
CA TYR A 267 2.47 34.75 -25.97
C TYR A 267 1.27 33.80 -26.15
N VAL A 268 0.23 34.04 -25.42
CA VAL A 268 -1.03 33.29 -25.53
C VAL A 268 -1.66 33.56 -26.89
N ASP A 269 -1.89 32.53 -27.66
CA ASP A 269 -2.59 32.62 -28.96
C ASP A 269 -4.05 32.15 -28.75
N PRO A 270 -5.04 33.06 -28.81
CA PRO A 270 -6.45 32.67 -28.68
C PRO A 270 -6.98 31.85 -29.85
N GLY A 271 -6.17 31.61 -30.85
CA GLY A 271 -6.47 30.74 -32.00
C GLY A 271 -5.56 29.54 -32.08
N ALA A 272 -4.84 29.22 -31.00
CA ALA A 272 -4.00 28.05 -30.94
C ALA A 272 -4.83 26.80 -31.21
N VAL A 273 -4.24 25.87 -31.93
CA VAL A 273 -4.85 24.60 -32.28
C VAL A 273 -4.08 23.52 -31.52
N ASP A 274 -4.77 22.70 -30.78
CA ASP A 274 -4.22 21.47 -30.20
C ASP A 274 -3.62 20.61 -31.35
N GLU A 275 -2.30 20.66 -31.51
CA GLU A 275 -1.59 19.98 -32.58
C GLU A 275 -1.46 18.49 -32.33
N ASN A 276 -1.48 18.10 -31.07
CA ASN A 276 -1.22 16.75 -30.66
C ASN A 276 -2.52 15.93 -30.50
N ASN A 277 -3.66 16.62 -30.45
CA ASN A 277 -4.99 16.02 -30.22
C ASN A 277 -4.97 15.00 -29.08
N ASP A 278 -4.35 15.41 -27.97
CA ASP A 278 -4.05 14.58 -26.80
C ASP A 278 -4.97 14.89 -25.60
N ASN A 279 -6.14 15.46 -25.87
CA ASN A 279 -7.24 15.68 -24.91
C ASN A 279 -7.69 14.39 -24.20
#